data_ac4eb26c6d74d9d02e93afdd84a3b3ef
#
_entry.id   ac4eb26c6d74d9d02e93afdd84a3b3ef
#
_cell.length_a   1.000
_cell.length_b   1.000
_cell.length_c   1.000
_cell.angle_alpha   90.00
_cell.angle_beta   90.00
_cell.angle_gamma   90.00
#
_symmetry.space_group_name_H-M   'P 1'
#
loop_
_entity.id
_entity.type
_entity.pdbx_description
1 polymer ?
#
loop_
_entity_poly.entity_id
_entity_poly.type
_entity_poly.pdbx_seq_one_letter_code
_entity_poly.pdbx_strand_id
1 'polypeptide(L)'
;MSAPSAVSSDGARAREARLLAGAVVITAFAAILLGWSESPDLPPAAIVTGLVLAVTAVVAHLAVRAAAPHSDPTLLPIAFLLNGLGLVFVRRVDMATGSDLAATQTVWTVVAVALLCAALLFVRRIDGLARFQYTFGLLTLVLLLLPLVPGLTAGIINGARLWVDLFGMRFQPGEIAKLTMVVFLAAYLERNRALLSVATQRVGPVLLPAARHLAPLFVAVMLSLVIMAGLRDLGSALLFFGTFVALLYVATGRMAYPAVGAVFFAVGAFVVYNLFGHVRVRVRIWLDPWADVADAGYQLAQSLFALGTGGLTGTGLGAGRPQDVPFSATDAIFVVIGEELGLLGATAVLLLYLLLVVRGYRIAQTAKDEFSTLLATGLTTLLAFQTFVIIGGLTRLVPLTGITLPFVSYGGSSLLSNYLLVALLLRISDDSRRSALGSAPRTSPAKARR
;
A
#
# COMPACT_ATOMS: atom_id res chain seq x y z
N MET A 1 27.31 17.28 -12.10
CA MET A 1 26.73 16.38 -11.10
C MET A 1 27.60 15.14 -11.07
N SER A 2 28.36 14.96 -9.97
CA SER A 2 29.25 13.81 -9.77
C SER A 2 28.42 12.53 -9.71
N ALA A 3 28.82 11.50 -10.48
CA ALA A 3 28.21 10.18 -10.45
C ALA A 3 28.18 9.65 -9.00
N PRO A 4 27.04 9.13 -8.51
CA PRO A 4 27.00 8.54 -7.18
C PRO A 4 27.97 7.36 -7.15
N SER A 5 28.90 7.39 -6.19
CA SER A 5 29.84 6.31 -5.93
C SER A 5 29.07 4.99 -5.83
N ALA A 6 29.45 4.00 -6.64
CA ALA A 6 28.86 2.66 -6.62
C ALA A 6 29.07 2.05 -5.23
N VAL A 7 28.05 2.14 -4.36
CA VAL A 7 28.05 1.44 -3.08
C VAL A 7 28.10 -0.06 -3.41
N SER A 8 29.12 -0.76 -2.92
CA SER A 8 29.23 -2.20 -3.08
C SER A 8 27.96 -2.90 -2.55
N SER A 9 27.57 -4.04 -3.14
CA SER A 9 26.42 -4.82 -2.68
C SER A 9 26.51 -5.12 -1.17
N ASP A 10 27.70 -5.41 -0.66
CA ASP A 10 27.92 -5.68 0.77
C ASP A 10 27.67 -4.44 1.64
N GLY A 11 28.09 -3.25 1.19
CA GLY A 11 27.80 -2.00 1.91
C GLY A 11 26.30 -1.67 1.95
N ALA A 12 25.57 -1.96 0.86
CA ALA A 12 24.11 -1.79 0.83
C ALA A 12 23.41 -2.77 1.79
N ARG A 13 23.83 -4.05 1.81
CA ARG A 13 23.27 -5.07 2.71
C ARG A 13 23.60 -4.82 4.19
N ALA A 14 24.81 -4.35 4.48
CA ALA A 14 25.17 -3.93 5.83
C ALA A 14 24.34 -2.73 6.32
N ARG A 15 24.03 -1.79 5.43
CA ARG A 15 23.11 -0.68 5.73
C ARG A 15 21.70 -1.16 6.00
N GLU A 16 21.16 -2.06 5.18
CA GLU A 16 19.84 -2.66 5.37
C GLU A 16 19.74 -3.37 6.72
N ALA A 17 20.73 -4.21 7.06
CA ALA A 17 20.76 -4.94 8.33
C ALA A 17 20.72 -3.99 9.53
N ARG A 18 21.50 -2.90 9.49
CA ARG A 18 21.50 -1.88 10.57
C ARG A 18 20.17 -1.17 10.71
N LEU A 19 19.53 -0.81 9.59
CA LEU A 19 18.22 -0.16 9.60
C LEU A 19 17.12 -1.11 10.07
N LEU A 20 17.17 -2.40 9.66
CA LEU A 20 16.25 -3.43 10.18
C LEU A 20 16.43 -3.65 11.68
N ALA A 21 17.67 -3.75 12.16
CA ALA A 21 17.94 -3.85 13.59
C ALA A 21 17.37 -2.63 14.35
N GLY A 22 17.56 -1.42 13.81
CA GLY A 22 16.94 -0.20 14.37
C GLY A 22 15.42 -0.28 14.41
N ALA A 23 14.77 -0.75 13.33
CA ALA A 23 13.32 -0.91 13.27
C ALA A 23 12.81 -1.90 14.34
N VAL A 24 13.50 -3.05 14.49
CA VAL A 24 13.16 -4.05 15.51
C VAL A 24 13.35 -3.49 16.92
N VAL A 25 14.46 -2.79 17.18
CA VAL A 25 14.74 -2.20 18.51
C VAL A 25 13.69 -1.14 18.87
N ILE A 26 13.36 -0.23 17.95
CA ILE A 26 12.32 0.81 18.17
C ILE A 26 10.98 0.16 18.49
N THR A 27 10.58 -0.85 17.71
CA THR A 27 9.32 -1.54 17.92
C THR A 27 9.27 -2.34 19.21
N ALA A 28 10.34 -3.08 19.52
CA ALA A 28 10.44 -3.85 20.76
C ALA A 28 10.41 -2.92 21.99
N PHE A 29 11.11 -1.79 21.93
CA PHE A 29 11.08 -0.77 22.97
C PHE A 29 9.67 -0.18 23.16
N ALA A 30 8.99 0.18 22.07
CA ALA A 30 7.61 0.68 22.13
C ALA A 30 6.65 -0.39 22.70
N ALA A 31 6.81 -1.67 22.32
CA ALA A 31 6.00 -2.77 22.85
C ALA A 31 6.22 -3.00 24.36
N ILE A 32 7.45 -2.85 24.82
CA ILE A 32 7.79 -2.96 26.26
C ILE A 32 7.19 -1.77 27.03
N LEU A 33 7.35 -0.54 26.52
CA LEU A 33 6.77 0.65 27.15
C LEU A 33 5.24 0.54 27.25
N LEU A 34 4.60 0.04 26.20
CA LEU A 34 3.15 -0.19 26.20
C LEU A 34 2.77 -1.25 27.25
N GLY A 35 3.52 -2.32 27.36
CA GLY A 35 3.26 -3.36 28.35
C GLY A 35 3.43 -2.87 29.80
N TRP A 36 4.40 -2.01 30.05
CA TRP A 36 4.59 -1.40 31.38
C TRP A 36 3.48 -0.41 31.79
N SER A 37 2.73 0.13 30.81
CA SER A 37 1.52 0.91 31.14
C SER A 37 0.41 0.05 31.72
N GLU A 38 0.43 -1.26 31.51
CA GLU A 38 -0.58 -2.23 31.99
C GLU A 38 -0.14 -2.91 33.31
N SER A 39 1.13 -3.30 33.39
CA SER A 39 1.69 -3.95 34.57
C SER A 39 3.20 -3.67 34.71
N PRO A 40 3.74 -3.62 35.95
CA PRO A 40 5.17 -3.39 36.18
C PRO A 40 6.05 -4.57 35.74
N ASP A 41 5.48 -5.74 35.46
CA ASP A 41 6.20 -6.91 34.98
C ASP A 41 6.50 -6.84 33.48
N LEU A 42 7.56 -7.53 33.04
CA LEU A 42 7.87 -7.65 31.62
C LEU A 42 6.72 -8.38 30.88
N PRO A 43 6.02 -7.72 29.95
CA PRO A 43 4.86 -8.31 29.30
C PRO A 43 5.29 -9.42 28.32
N PRO A 44 4.84 -10.69 28.51
CA PRO A 44 5.21 -11.78 27.61
C PRO A 44 4.85 -11.52 26.14
N ALA A 45 3.74 -10.85 25.90
CA ALA A 45 3.29 -10.48 24.56
C ALA A 45 4.27 -9.52 23.85
N ALA A 46 4.90 -8.57 24.55
CA ALA A 46 5.89 -7.67 23.97
C ALA A 46 7.16 -8.43 23.57
N ILE A 47 7.59 -9.40 24.39
CA ILE A 47 8.74 -10.25 24.09
C ILE A 47 8.46 -11.09 22.84
N VAL A 48 7.29 -11.73 22.75
CA VAL A 48 6.89 -12.53 21.58
C VAL A 48 6.85 -11.67 20.33
N THR A 49 6.22 -10.48 20.38
CA THR A 49 6.17 -9.55 19.25
C THR A 49 7.56 -9.14 18.79
N GLY A 50 8.44 -8.74 19.73
CA GLY A 50 9.82 -8.37 19.42
C GLY A 50 10.62 -9.53 18.81
N LEU A 51 10.47 -10.76 19.34
CA LEU A 51 11.14 -11.95 18.82
C LEU A 51 10.66 -12.31 17.42
N VAL A 52 9.35 -12.32 17.17
CA VAL A 52 8.78 -12.61 15.85
C VAL A 52 9.25 -11.58 14.82
N LEU A 53 9.25 -10.29 15.16
CA LEU A 53 9.79 -9.24 14.28
C LEU A 53 11.29 -9.42 14.02
N ALA A 54 12.09 -9.77 15.04
CA ALA A 54 13.51 -10.01 14.87
C ALA A 54 13.78 -11.21 13.94
N VAL A 55 13.11 -12.34 14.18
CA VAL A 55 13.26 -13.55 13.36
C VAL A 55 12.81 -13.28 11.91
N THR A 56 11.64 -12.70 11.72
CA THR A 56 11.14 -12.40 10.38
C THR A 56 12.00 -11.37 9.66
N ALA A 57 12.56 -10.36 10.34
CA ALA A 57 13.51 -9.41 9.77
C ALA A 57 14.81 -10.08 9.31
N VAL A 58 15.37 -11.01 10.12
CA VAL A 58 16.54 -11.78 9.73
C VAL A 58 16.24 -12.66 8.51
N VAL A 59 15.12 -13.38 8.51
CA VAL A 59 14.71 -14.23 7.37
C VAL A 59 14.53 -13.41 6.10
N ALA A 60 13.83 -12.26 6.18
CA ALA A 60 13.66 -11.37 5.04
C ALA A 60 14.99 -10.80 4.54
N HIS A 61 15.89 -10.37 5.45
CA HIS A 61 17.21 -9.89 5.10
C HIS A 61 18.04 -10.95 4.35
N LEU A 62 18.04 -12.19 4.86
CA LEU A 62 18.75 -13.29 4.21
C LEU A 62 18.16 -13.61 2.83
N ALA A 63 16.84 -13.59 2.67
CA ALA A 63 16.17 -13.78 1.39
C ALA A 63 16.54 -12.67 0.38
N VAL A 64 16.53 -11.39 0.83
CA VAL A 64 16.97 -10.26 -0.02
C VAL A 64 18.45 -10.39 -0.38
N ARG A 65 19.31 -10.74 0.57
CA ARG A 65 20.74 -10.95 0.30
C ARG A 65 20.99 -12.04 -0.73
N ALA A 66 20.22 -13.13 -0.68
CA ALA A 66 20.34 -14.26 -1.60
C ALA A 66 19.73 -13.96 -2.98
N ALA A 67 18.54 -13.36 -3.02
CA ALA A 67 17.74 -13.25 -4.23
C ALA A 67 17.82 -11.87 -4.92
N ALA A 68 18.06 -10.78 -4.17
CA ALA A 68 18.07 -9.40 -4.66
C ALA A 68 19.22 -8.56 -4.03
N PRO A 69 20.52 -8.97 -4.19
CA PRO A 69 21.63 -8.39 -3.45
C PRO A 69 21.93 -6.93 -3.80
N HIS A 70 21.46 -6.42 -4.94
CA HIS A 70 21.67 -5.03 -5.37
C HIS A 70 20.44 -4.14 -5.14
N SER A 71 19.36 -4.66 -4.54
CA SER A 71 18.13 -3.90 -4.30
C SER A 71 18.32 -2.70 -3.37
N ASP A 72 17.34 -1.79 -3.32
CA ASP A 72 17.37 -0.62 -2.44
C ASP A 72 17.37 -1.06 -0.95
N PRO A 73 18.35 -0.60 -0.14
CA PRO A 73 18.50 -1.06 1.24
C PRO A 73 17.52 -0.42 2.22
N THR A 74 16.62 0.45 1.78
CA THR A 74 15.74 1.24 2.67
C THR A 74 14.29 0.81 2.64
N LEU A 75 13.82 0.17 1.55
CA LEU A 75 12.41 -0.24 1.43
C LEU A 75 11.99 -1.21 2.52
N LEU A 76 12.75 -2.30 2.69
CA LEU A 76 12.42 -3.34 3.64
C LEU A 76 12.42 -2.83 5.10
N PRO A 77 13.44 -2.08 5.57
CA PRO A 77 13.44 -1.52 6.92
C PRO A 77 12.26 -0.58 7.20
N ILE A 78 11.85 0.25 6.24
CA ILE A 78 10.70 1.15 6.43
C ILE A 78 9.41 0.32 6.55
N ALA A 79 9.21 -0.69 5.69
CA ALA A 79 8.06 -1.58 5.77
C ALA A 79 7.99 -2.33 7.11
N PHE A 80 9.14 -2.82 7.62
CA PHE A 80 9.23 -3.48 8.91
C PHE A 80 8.94 -2.53 10.07
N LEU A 81 9.43 -1.29 10.03
CA LEU A 81 9.14 -0.29 11.07
C LEU A 81 7.65 0.05 11.10
N LEU A 82 7.03 0.28 9.94
CA LEU A 82 5.59 0.54 9.86
C LEU A 82 4.77 -0.66 10.38
N ASN A 83 5.12 -1.89 9.97
CA ASN A 83 4.45 -3.09 10.46
C ASN A 83 4.64 -3.29 11.97
N GLY A 84 5.84 -3.04 12.48
CA GLY A 84 6.13 -3.11 13.90
C GLY A 84 5.31 -2.11 14.71
N LEU A 85 5.25 -0.85 14.26
CA LEU A 85 4.36 0.15 14.87
C LEU A 85 2.89 -0.30 14.79
N GLY A 86 2.46 -0.87 13.65
CA GLY A 86 1.12 -1.45 13.50
C GLY A 86 0.82 -2.49 14.57
N LEU A 87 1.74 -3.45 14.82
CA LEU A 87 1.57 -4.46 15.86
C LEU A 87 1.45 -3.86 17.27
N VAL A 88 2.25 -2.83 17.58
CA VAL A 88 2.19 -2.13 18.88
C VAL A 88 0.83 -1.45 19.06
N PHE A 89 0.35 -0.71 18.04
CA PHE A 89 -0.91 0.01 18.13
C PHE A 89 -2.15 -0.90 18.03
N VAL A 90 -2.09 -2.00 17.28
CA VAL A 90 -3.15 -3.03 17.31
C VAL A 90 -3.22 -3.67 18.69
N ARG A 91 -2.08 -3.99 19.31
CA ARG A 91 -2.05 -4.47 20.71
C ARG A 91 -2.61 -3.43 21.69
N ARG A 92 -2.32 -2.14 21.45
CA ARG A 92 -2.89 -1.05 22.26
C ARG A 92 -4.41 -1.02 22.19
N VAL A 93 -4.98 -1.23 21.00
CA VAL A 93 -6.44 -1.33 20.82
C VAL A 93 -6.99 -2.56 21.52
N ASP A 94 -6.32 -3.73 21.43
CA ASP A 94 -6.75 -4.95 22.13
C ASP A 94 -6.84 -4.74 23.64
N MET A 95 -5.84 -4.07 24.25
CA MET A 95 -5.84 -3.75 25.68
C MET A 95 -7.06 -2.89 26.09
N ALA A 96 -7.47 -1.97 25.20
CA ALA A 96 -8.61 -1.07 25.49
C ALA A 96 -9.98 -1.68 25.20
N THR A 97 -10.06 -2.63 24.26
CA THR A 97 -11.33 -3.19 23.77
C THR A 97 -11.58 -4.64 24.21
N GLY A 98 -10.56 -5.31 24.78
CA GLY A 98 -10.62 -6.72 25.13
C GLY A 98 -10.60 -7.67 23.92
N SER A 99 -10.16 -7.20 22.74
CA SER A 99 -9.97 -8.02 21.54
C SER A 99 -8.63 -8.75 21.55
N ASP A 100 -8.41 -9.67 20.59
CA ASP A 100 -7.13 -10.39 20.41
C ASP A 100 -6.68 -10.33 18.94
N LEU A 101 -6.66 -9.12 18.39
CA LEU A 101 -6.32 -8.87 16.99
C LEU A 101 -4.80 -8.91 16.76
N ALA A 102 -4.01 -8.50 17.76
CA ALA A 102 -2.54 -8.43 17.65
C ALA A 102 -1.91 -9.82 17.48
N ALA A 103 -2.44 -10.86 18.14
CA ALA A 103 -1.99 -12.23 17.94
C ALA A 103 -2.22 -12.68 16.49
N THR A 104 -3.42 -12.45 15.97
CA THR A 104 -3.76 -12.75 14.58
C THR A 104 -2.91 -11.94 13.59
N GLN A 105 -2.68 -10.64 13.85
CA GLN A 105 -1.82 -9.79 13.02
C GLN A 105 -0.36 -10.26 13.02
N THR A 106 0.13 -10.78 14.16
CA THR A 106 1.46 -11.37 14.25
C THR A 106 1.61 -12.59 13.34
N VAL A 107 0.60 -13.47 13.31
CA VAL A 107 0.56 -14.61 12.37
C VAL A 107 0.58 -14.12 10.91
N TRP A 108 -0.25 -13.13 10.58
CA TRP A 108 -0.26 -12.54 9.24
C TRP A 108 1.07 -11.89 8.87
N THR A 109 1.80 -11.32 9.82
CA THR A 109 3.16 -10.79 9.59
C THR A 109 4.11 -11.90 9.14
N VAL A 110 4.09 -13.05 9.81
CA VAL A 110 4.92 -14.21 9.44
C VAL A 110 4.57 -14.69 8.02
N VAL A 111 3.27 -14.85 7.72
CA VAL A 111 2.79 -15.29 6.40
C VAL A 111 3.15 -14.28 5.31
N ALA A 112 3.02 -12.97 5.58
CA ALA A 112 3.35 -11.90 4.64
C ALA A 112 4.85 -11.85 4.32
N VAL A 113 5.71 -12.03 5.34
CA VAL A 113 7.16 -12.10 5.15
C VAL A 113 7.54 -13.40 4.40
N ALA A 114 6.90 -14.52 4.70
CA ALA A 114 7.11 -15.75 3.94
C ALA A 114 6.71 -15.57 2.47
N LEU A 115 5.60 -14.87 2.18
CA LEU A 115 5.19 -14.54 0.82
C LEU A 115 6.18 -13.60 0.13
N LEU A 116 6.72 -12.59 0.82
CA LEU A 116 7.79 -11.73 0.30
C LEU A 116 9.02 -12.57 -0.08
N CYS A 117 9.46 -13.46 0.80
CA CYS A 117 10.60 -14.35 0.52
C CYS A 117 10.31 -15.26 -0.68
N ALA A 118 9.15 -15.87 -0.73
CA ALA A 118 8.72 -16.69 -1.85
C ALA A 118 8.70 -15.88 -3.16
N ALA A 119 8.12 -14.70 -3.16
CA ALA A 119 8.08 -13.82 -4.33
C ALA A 119 9.50 -13.47 -4.83
N LEU A 120 10.44 -13.14 -3.93
CA LEU A 120 11.83 -12.88 -4.30
C LEU A 120 12.56 -14.10 -4.87
N LEU A 121 12.27 -15.30 -4.38
CA LEU A 121 12.92 -16.54 -4.84
C LEU A 121 12.33 -17.03 -6.17
N PHE A 122 11.01 -16.95 -6.35
CA PHE A 122 10.32 -17.48 -7.54
C PHE A 122 10.25 -16.48 -8.68
N VAL A 123 10.03 -15.18 -8.40
CA VAL A 123 10.03 -14.11 -9.42
C VAL A 123 11.46 -13.68 -9.67
N ARG A 124 12.20 -14.47 -10.43
CA ARG A 124 13.63 -14.16 -10.73
C ARG A 124 13.80 -13.03 -11.73
N ARG A 125 12.84 -12.81 -12.63
CA ARG A 125 12.86 -11.79 -13.68
C ARG A 125 11.51 -11.14 -13.81
N ILE A 126 11.48 -9.83 -13.65
CA ILE A 126 10.25 -9.03 -13.74
C ILE A 126 9.66 -9.07 -15.16
N ASP A 127 10.49 -9.07 -16.21
CA ASP A 127 10.05 -9.08 -17.62
C ASP A 127 9.12 -10.27 -17.93
N GLY A 128 9.25 -11.38 -17.18
CA GLY A 128 8.38 -12.55 -17.33
C GLY A 128 6.92 -12.25 -17.05
N LEU A 129 6.62 -11.29 -16.17
CA LEU A 129 5.25 -10.92 -15.83
C LEU A 129 4.52 -10.24 -17.00
N ALA A 130 5.23 -9.46 -17.81
CA ALA A 130 4.66 -8.76 -18.96
C ALA A 130 4.07 -9.72 -20.01
N ARG A 131 4.59 -10.95 -20.10
CA ARG A 131 4.08 -11.96 -21.05
C ARG A 131 2.66 -12.40 -20.75
N PHE A 132 2.27 -12.36 -19.47
CA PHE A 132 0.98 -12.83 -18.97
C PHE A 132 -0.02 -11.69 -18.75
N GLN A 133 0.09 -10.57 -19.50
CA GLN A 133 -0.75 -9.38 -19.31
C GLN A 133 -2.24 -9.69 -19.20
N TYR A 134 -2.81 -10.44 -20.15
CA TYR A 134 -4.25 -10.75 -20.14
C TYR A 134 -4.62 -11.75 -19.02
N THR A 135 -3.70 -12.63 -18.66
CA THR A 135 -3.87 -13.52 -17.49
C THR A 135 -4.00 -12.70 -16.20
N PHE A 136 -3.17 -11.67 -16.02
CA PHE A 136 -3.27 -10.77 -14.86
C PHE A 136 -4.55 -9.93 -14.89
N GLY A 137 -4.99 -9.45 -16.06
CA GLY A 137 -6.27 -8.76 -16.21
C GLY A 137 -7.45 -9.67 -15.87
N LEU A 138 -7.47 -10.91 -16.38
CA LEU A 138 -8.49 -11.90 -16.03
C LEU A 138 -8.44 -12.26 -14.55
N LEU A 139 -7.24 -12.50 -14.00
CA LEU A 139 -7.05 -12.80 -12.57
C LEU A 139 -7.60 -11.68 -11.69
N THR A 140 -7.41 -10.41 -12.09
CA THR A 140 -8.00 -9.27 -11.37
C THR A 140 -9.52 -9.39 -11.29
N LEU A 141 -10.18 -9.66 -12.43
CA LEU A 141 -11.65 -9.80 -12.47
C LEU A 141 -12.13 -11.00 -11.66
N VAL A 142 -11.45 -12.13 -11.78
CA VAL A 142 -11.76 -13.34 -11.00
C VAL A 142 -11.66 -13.07 -9.50
N LEU A 143 -10.58 -12.43 -9.05
CA LEU A 143 -10.39 -12.09 -7.64
C LEU A 143 -11.47 -11.12 -7.13
N LEU A 144 -11.87 -10.14 -7.93
CA LEU A 144 -12.95 -9.21 -7.57
C LEU A 144 -14.31 -9.89 -7.50
N LEU A 145 -14.57 -10.91 -8.32
CA LEU A 145 -15.83 -11.65 -8.31
C LEU A 145 -15.87 -12.75 -7.24
N LEU A 146 -14.73 -13.17 -6.72
CA LEU A 146 -14.63 -14.28 -5.76
C LEU A 146 -15.54 -14.12 -4.52
N PRO A 147 -15.70 -12.92 -3.91
CA PRO A 147 -16.62 -12.74 -2.78
C PRO A 147 -18.11 -12.93 -3.12
N LEU A 148 -18.46 -12.99 -4.41
CA LEU A 148 -19.84 -13.24 -4.84
C LEU A 148 -20.15 -14.74 -4.98
N VAL A 149 -19.13 -15.61 -4.98
CA VAL A 149 -19.30 -17.05 -5.17
C VAL A 149 -19.95 -17.66 -3.92
N PRO A 150 -21.13 -18.32 -4.06
CA PRO A 150 -21.74 -19.01 -2.94
C PRO A 150 -20.81 -20.11 -2.38
N GLY A 151 -20.76 -20.22 -1.05
CA GLY A 151 -19.88 -21.16 -0.36
C GLY A 151 -18.46 -20.67 -0.07
N LEU A 152 -17.99 -19.63 -0.75
CA LEU A 152 -16.70 -18.99 -0.46
C LEU A 152 -16.87 -17.66 0.28
N THR A 153 -18.01 -17.00 0.08
CA THR A 153 -18.26 -15.68 0.69
C THR A 153 -18.37 -15.76 2.21
N ALA A 154 -17.69 -14.85 2.92
CA ALA A 154 -17.88 -14.65 4.36
C ALA A 154 -19.15 -13.83 4.69
N GLY A 155 -20.01 -13.56 3.70
CA GLY A 155 -21.23 -12.79 3.84
C GLY A 155 -21.02 -11.27 3.78
N ILE A 156 -22.00 -10.53 4.29
CA ILE A 156 -21.96 -9.07 4.35
C ILE A 156 -21.36 -8.67 5.70
N ILE A 157 -20.22 -7.99 5.67
CA ILE A 157 -19.53 -7.47 6.85
C ILE A 157 -19.45 -5.95 6.70
N ASN A 158 -19.92 -5.21 7.70
CA ASN A 158 -19.99 -3.74 7.69
C ASN A 158 -20.69 -3.17 6.43
N GLY A 159 -21.72 -3.87 5.95
CA GLY A 159 -22.48 -3.45 4.78
C GLY A 159 -21.85 -3.72 3.42
N ALA A 160 -20.68 -4.34 3.35
CA ALA A 160 -19.96 -4.69 2.12
C ALA A 160 -19.70 -6.21 2.04
N ARG A 161 -19.64 -6.74 0.81
CA ARG A 161 -19.34 -8.15 0.54
C ARG A 161 -17.97 -8.27 -0.09
N LEU A 162 -16.90 -8.22 0.72
CA LEU A 162 -15.52 -8.12 0.27
C LEU A 162 -14.66 -9.33 0.65
N TRP A 163 -15.18 -10.16 1.57
CA TRP A 163 -14.39 -11.20 2.23
C TRP A 163 -14.78 -12.58 1.76
N VAL A 164 -13.78 -13.43 1.61
CA VAL A 164 -13.95 -14.88 1.44
C VAL A 164 -13.45 -15.58 2.70
N ASP A 165 -14.11 -16.67 3.07
CA ASP A 165 -13.65 -17.53 4.15
C ASP A 165 -12.84 -18.68 3.55
N LEU A 166 -11.56 -18.74 3.88
CA LEU A 166 -10.65 -19.79 3.47
C LEU A 166 -10.12 -20.50 4.72
N PHE A 167 -10.61 -21.70 4.98
CA PHE A 167 -10.16 -22.52 6.12
C PHE A 167 -10.32 -21.81 7.48
N GLY A 168 -11.41 -21.06 7.68
CA GLY A 168 -11.67 -20.27 8.90
C GLY A 168 -10.91 -18.95 9.00
N MET A 169 -10.12 -18.60 7.99
CA MET A 169 -9.45 -17.30 7.90
C MET A 169 -10.13 -16.40 6.87
N ARG A 170 -10.45 -15.17 7.27
CA ARG A 170 -11.03 -14.17 6.37
C ARG A 170 -9.95 -13.54 5.51
N PHE A 171 -10.15 -13.63 4.20
CA PHE A 171 -9.25 -13.08 3.20
C PHE A 171 -10.03 -12.13 2.27
N GLN A 172 -9.44 -10.98 1.93
CA GLN A 172 -10.00 -10.01 0.98
C GLN A 172 -9.27 -10.11 -0.36
N PRO A 173 -9.85 -10.77 -1.37
CA PRO A 173 -9.18 -10.96 -2.67
C PRO A 173 -8.89 -9.66 -3.41
N GLY A 174 -9.69 -8.61 -3.15
CA GLY A 174 -9.50 -7.26 -3.69
C GLY A 174 -8.11 -6.68 -3.40
N GLU A 175 -7.48 -7.06 -2.29
CA GLU A 175 -6.12 -6.61 -1.95
C GLU A 175 -5.07 -7.12 -2.94
N ILE A 176 -5.16 -8.38 -3.37
CA ILE A 176 -4.29 -8.94 -4.42
C ILE A 176 -4.71 -8.46 -5.80
N ALA A 177 -6.02 -8.26 -6.03
CA ALA A 177 -6.54 -7.72 -7.29
C ALA A 177 -5.93 -6.36 -7.64
N LYS A 178 -5.64 -5.51 -6.66
CA LYS A 178 -4.94 -4.22 -6.86
C LYS A 178 -3.58 -4.42 -7.53
N LEU A 179 -2.80 -5.39 -7.08
CA LEU A 179 -1.46 -5.66 -7.62
C LEU A 179 -1.53 -6.27 -9.02
N THR A 180 -2.43 -7.23 -9.23
CA THR A 180 -2.61 -7.87 -10.54
C THR A 180 -3.11 -6.88 -11.59
N MET A 181 -3.98 -5.92 -11.21
CA MET A 181 -4.38 -4.82 -12.06
C MET A 181 -3.20 -3.93 -12.46
N VAL A 182 -2.32 -3.57 -11.52
CA VAL A 182 -1.13 -2.76 -11.82
C VAL A 182 -0.20 -3.48 -12.79
N VAL A 183 0.01 -4.80 -12.62
CA VAL A 183 0.80 -5.61 -13.58
C VAL A 183 0.16 -5.62 -14.96
N PHE A 184 -1.16 -5.83 -15.05
CA PHE A 184 -1.90 -5.78 -16.31
C PHE A 184 -1.76 -4.41 -16.99
N LEU A 185 -2.01 -3.32 -16.25
CA LEU A 185 -1.92 -1.96 -16.76
C LEU A 185 -0.52 -1.64 -17.29
N ALA A 186 0.52 -1.94 -16.50
CA ALA A 186 1.90 -1.69 -16.88
C ALA A 186 2.29 -2.44 -18.17
N ALA A 187 1.96 -3.73 -18.26
CA ALA A 187 2.26 -4.55 -19.43
C ALA A 187 1.46 -4.12 -20.69
N TYR A 188 0.19 -3.76 -20.50
CA TYR A 188 -0.65 -3.29 -21.62
C TYR A 188 -0.18 -1.93 -22.13
N LEU A 189 0.14 -1.00 -21.23
CA LEU A 189 0.61 0.34 -21.58
C LEU A 189 1.97 0.32 -22.28
N GLU A 190 2.91 -0.49 -21.80
CA GLU A 190 4.21 -0.69 -22.47
C GLU A 190 4.01 -1.10 -23.93
N ARG A 191 3.23 -2.17 -24.17
CA ARG A 191 3.01 -2.70 -25.53
C ARG A 191 2.31 -1.73 -26.49
N ASN A 192 1.43 -0.90 -25.96
CA ASN A 192 0.59 -0.01 -26.76
C ASN A 192 1.01 1.45 -26.69
N ARG A 193 2.12 1.77 -26.04
CA ARG A 193 2.58 3.15 -25.80
C ARG A 193 2.64 3.97 -27.08
N ALA A 194 3.26 3.45 -28.14
CA ALA A 194 3.39 4.15 -29.42
C ALA A 194 2.02 4.51 -30.02
N LEU A 195 1.04 3.62 -29.90
CA LEU A 195 -0.32 3.82 -30.39
C LEU A 195 -1.13 4.78 -29.50
N LEU A 196 -0.90 4.76 -28.21
CA LEU A 196 -1.58 5.60 -27.22
C LEU A 196 -0.99 7.02 -27.18
N SER A 197 0.27 7.19 -27.54
CA SER A 197 0.92 8.50 -27.61
C SER A 197 0.62 9.27 -28.91
N VAL A 198 0.14 8.60 -29.97
CA VAL A 198 -0.25 9.26 -31.24
C VAL A 198 -1.73 9.61 -31.19
N ALA A 199 -2.05 10.91 -31.13
CA ALA A 199 -3.42 11.39 -31.19
C ALA A 199 -3.90 11.43 -32.64
N THR A 200 -4.83 10.55 -32.98
CA THR A 200 -5.39 10.43 -34.35
C THR A 200 -6.82 10.94 -34.48
N GLN A 201 -7.53 11.07 -33.35
CA GLN A 201 -8.94 11.48 -33.35
C GLN A 201 -9.15 12.72 -32.48
N ARG A 202 -9.86 13.69 -32.99
CA ARG A 202 -10.29 14.88 -32.28
C ARG A 202 -11.66 14.66 -31.65
N VAL A 203 -11.72 14.68 -30.31
CA VAL A 203 -12.99 14.61 -29.58
C VAL A 203 -13.15 15.92 -28.81
N GLY A 204 -13.94 16.84 -29.35
CA GLY A 204 -14.06 18.20 -28.84
C GLY A 204 -12.73 18.95 -28.88
N PRO A 205 -12.28 19.57 -27.75
CA PRO A 205 -11.01 20.26 -27.66
C PRO A 205 -9.81 19.31 -27.46
N VAL A 206 -10.04 18.02 -27.25
CA VAL A 206 -9.02 17.04 -26.88
C VAL A 206 -8.66 16.13 -28.04
N LEU A 207 -7.36 15.91 -28.26
CA LEU A 207 -6.84 14.95 -29.22
C LEU A 207 -6.58 13.62 -28.51
N LEU A 208 -7.31 12.56 -28.88
CA LEU A 208 -7.21 11.21 -28.33
C LEU A 208 -6.71 10.20 -29.37
N PRO A 209 -6.11 9.08 -28.96
CA PRO A 209 -5.79 7.97 -29.86
C PRO A 209 -7.06 7.25 -30.31
N ALA A 210 -6.95 6.40 -31.31
CA ALA A 210 -8.06 5.60 -31.80
C ALA A 210 -8.67 4.75 -30.67
N ALA A 211 -9.99 4.80 -30.52
CA ALA A 211 -10.73 4.13 -29.44
C ALA A 211 -10.43 2.63 -29.33
N ARG A 212 -10.14 1.94 -30.45
CA ARG A 212 -9.79 0.51 -30.47
C ARG A 212 -8.57 0.14 -29.61
N HIS A 213 -7.64 1.08 -29.39
CA HIS A 213 -6.43 0.85 -28.57
C HIS A 213 -6.66 1.15 -27.07
N LEU A 214 -7.64 1.99 -26.76
CA LEU A 214 -8.07 2.27 -25.39
C LEU A 214 -9.11 1.27 -24.89
N ALA A 215 -9.88 0.66 -25.79
CA ALA A 215 -11.05 -0.15 -25.42
C ALA A 215 -10.74 -1.31 -24.46
N PRO A 216 -9.73 -2.17 -24.68
CA PRO A 216 -9.47 -3.29 -23.75
C PRO A 216 -9.08 -2.80 -22.34
N LEU A 217 -8.31 -1.72 -22.28
CA LEU A 217 -7.87 -1.10 -21.04
C LEU A 217 -9.06 -0.48 -20.30
N PHE A 218 -9.86 0.29 -21.02
CA PHE A 218 -11.04 0.95 -20.49
C PHE A 218 -12.09 -0.06 -20.02
N VAL A 219 -12.34 -1.13 -20.78
CA VAL A 219 -13.28 -2.19 -20.43
C VAL A 219 -12.83 -2.90 -19.15
N ALA A 220 -11.56 -3.29 -19.04
CA ALA A 220 -11.05 -3.96 -17.84
C ALA A 220 -11.19 -3.09 -16.58
N VAL A 221 -10.82 -1.80 -16.68
CA VAL A 221 -10.93 -0.86 -15.57
C VAL A 221 -12.40 -0.58 -15.23
N MET A 222 -13.25 -0.26 -16.22
CA MET A 222 -14.67 0.02 -15.99
C MET A 222 -15.40 -1.18 -15.40
N LEU A 223 -15.14 -2.39 -15.89
CA LEU A 223 -15.73 -3.60 -15.34
C LEU A 223 -15.31 -3.81 -13.89
N SER A 224 -14.03 -3.58 -13.57
CA SER A 224 -13.54 -3.64 -12.18
C SER A 224 -14.24 -2.61 -11.29
N LEU A 225 -14.41 -1.36 -11.76
CA LEU A 225 -15.10 -0.31 -11.01
C LEU A 225 -16.57 -0.64 -10.78
N VAL A 226 -17.26 -1.19 -11.78
CA VAL A 226 -18.66 -1.63 -11.65
C VAL A 226 -18.80 -2.76 -10.63
N ILE A 227 -17.91 -3.76 -10.68
CA ILE A 227 -17.90 -4.85 -9.70
C ILE A 227 -17.68 -4.29 -8.29
N MET A 228 -16.68 -3.42 -8.10
CA MET A 228 -16.38 -2.81 -6.80
C MET A 228 -17.53 -1.94 -6.28
N ALA A 229 -18.18 -1.18 -7.14
CA ALA A 229 -19.37 -0.40 -6.79
C ALA A 229 -20.52 -1.32 -6.30
N GLY A 230 -20.74 -2.44 -6.98
CA GLY A 230 -21.70 -3.47 -6.58
C GLY A 230 -21.36 -4.13 -5.25
N LEU A 231 -20.08 -4.34 -4.97
CA LEU A 231 -19.56 -4.86 -3.70
C LEU A 231 -19.55 -3.80 -2.57
N ARG A 232 -19.84 -2.55 -2.87
CA ARG A 232 -19.75 -1.37 -2.01
C ARG A 232 -18.32 -1.03 -1.55
N ASP A 233 -17.31 -1.38 -2.37
CA ASP A 233 -15.90 -1.05 -2.15
C ASP A 233 -15.49 0.18 -2.96
N LEU A 234 -15.99 1.34 -2.56
CA LEU A 234 -15.69 2.60 -3.24
C LEU A 234 -14.26 3.09 -2.97
N GLY A 235 -13.69 2.72 -1.83
CA GLY A 235 -12.31 3.03 -1.49
C GLY A 235 -11.33 2.39 -2.48
N SER A 236 -11.44 1.08 -2.68
CA SER A 236 -10.62 0.38 -3.66
C SER A 236 -10.93 0.83 -5.10
N ALA A 237 -12.18 1.13 -5.44
CA ALA A 237 -12.54 1.67 -6.76
C ALA A 237 -11.81 2.99 -7.05
N LEU A 238 -11.73 3.89 -6.06
CA LEU A 238 -10.97 5.14 -6.16
C LEU A 238 -9.48 4.88 -6.41
N LEU A 239 -8.88 3.90 -5.70
CA LEU A 239 -7.48 3.52 -5.88
C LEU A 239 -7.22 2.95 -7.27
N PHE A 240 -8.09 2.07 -7.77
CA PHE A 240 -7.98 1.51 -9.13
C PHE A 240 -8.03 2.60 -10.19
N PHE A 241 -9.04 3.47 -10.10
CA PHE A 241 -9.22 4.56 -11.06
C PHE A 241 -8.06 5.54 -11.03
N GLY A 242 -7.65 5.99 -9.84
CA GLY A 242 -6.55 6.94 -9.69
C GLY A 242 -5.21 6.38 -10.19
N THR A 243 -4.92 5.09 -9.88
CA THR A 243 -3.72 4.42 -10.37
C THR A 243 -3.76 4.23 -11.89
N PHE A 244 -4.90 3.90 -12.46
CA PHE A 244 -5.10 3.82 -13.90
C PHE A 244 -4.80 5.15 -14.61
N VAL A 245 -5.39 6.24 -14.15
CA VAL A 245 -5.18 7.58 -14.73
C VAL A 245 -3.71 8.02 -14.61
N ALA A 246 -3.10 7.77 -13.46
CA ALA A 246 -1.69 8.08 -13.22
C ALA A 246 -0.76 7.29 -14.16
N LEU A 247 -0.97 5.97 -14.30
CA LEU A 247 -0.18 5.14 -15.20
C LEU A 247 -0.36 5.54 -16.67
N LEU A 248 -1.59 5.85 -17.07
CA LEU A 248 -1.89 6.31 -18.44
C LEU A 248 -1.18 7.64 -18.75
N TYR A 249 -1.13 8.55 -17.77
CA TYR A 249 -0.38 9.79 -17.88
C TYR A 249 1.13 9.54 -17.99
N VAL A 250 1.69 8.72 -17.11
CA VAL A 250 3.14 8.44 -17.10
C VAL A 250 3.57 7.72 -18.39
N ALA A 251 2.77 6.77 -18.88
CA ALA A 251 3.06 6.05 -20.12
C ALA A 251 3.04 6.95 -21.37
N THR A 252 2.16 7.96 -21.40
CA THR A 252 1.90 8.75 -22.62
C THR A 252 2.49 10.16 -22.59
N GLY A 253 2.75 10.69 -21.38
CA GLY A 253 3.19 12.07 -21.16
C GLY A 253 2.12 13.14 -21.48
N ARG A 254 0.84 12.76 -21.68
CA ARG A 254 -0.22 13.67 -22.13
C ARG A 254 -1.15 14.07 -21.01
N MET A 255 -1.24 15.37 -20.73
CA MET A 255 -2.18 15.95 -19.74
C MET A 255 -3.66 15.78 -20.14
N ALA A 256 -3.94 15.44 -21.37
CA ALA A 256 -5.31 15.12 -21.84
C ALA A 256 -5.92 13.96 -21.03
N TYR A 257 -5.14 12.95 -20.67
CA TYR A 257 -5.66 11.78 -19.93
C TYR A 257 -6.08 12.11 -18.49
N PRO A 258 -5.26 12.79 -17.67
CA PRO A 258 -5.72 13.28 -16.37
C PRO A 258 -6.93 14.21 -16.47
N ALA A 259 -6.98 15.09 -17.46
CA ALA A 259 -8.13 15.99 -17.66
C ALA A 259 -9.42 15.22 -17.98
N VAL A 260 -9.36 14.27 -18.91
CA VAL A 260 -10.49 13.38 -19.23
C VAL A 260 -10.83 12.50 -18.02
N GLY A 261 -9.83 11.97 -17.33
CA GLY A 261 -10.01 11.22 -16.08
C GLY A 261 -10.74 12.04 -15.02
N ALA A 262 -10.38 13.31 -14.83
CA ALA A 262 -11.07 14.18 -13.87
C ALA A 262 -12.56 14.38 -14.23
N VAL A 263 -12.89 14.51 -15.50
CA VAL A 263 -14.29 14.57 -15.97
C VAL A 263 -15.02 13.26 -15.69
N PHE A 264 -14.42 12.12 -16.04
CA PHE A 264 -15.01 10.80 -15.75
C PHE A 264 -15.19 10.58 -14.25
N PHE A 265 -14.23 11.00 -13.45
CA PHE A 265 -14.33 10.95 -11.99
C PHE A 265 -15.50 11.80 -11.48
N ALA A 266 -15.63 13.04 -11.94
CA ALA A 266 -16.71 13.93 -11.52
C ALA A 266 -18.08 13.38 -11.91
N VAL A 267 -18.24 12.88 -13.15
CA VAL A 267 -19.46 12.23 -13.62
C VAL A 267 -19.75 10.96 -12.84
N GLY A 268 -18.75 10.10 -12.66
CA GLY A 268 -18.89 8.86 -11.88
C GLY A 268 -19.27 9.13 -10.43
N ALA A 269 -18.61 10.09 -9.77
CA ALA A 269 -18.92 10.51 -8.41
C ALA A 269 -20.36 11.04 -8.29
N PHE A 270 -20.80 11.84 -9.27
CA PHE A 270 -22.18 12.33 -9.32
C PHE A 270 -23.19 11.19 -9.49
N VAL A 271 -22.93 10.24 -10.37
CA VAL A 271 -23.79 9.07 -10.59
C VAL A 271 -23.87 8.22 -9.32
N VAL A 272 -22.72 7.88 -8.73
CA VAL A 272 -22.62 7.06 -7.51
C VAL A 272 -23.27 7.76 -6.32
N TYR A 273 -23.12 9.07 -6.18
CA TYR A 273 -23.81 9.89 -5.18
C TYR A 273 -25.34 9.79 -5.28
N ASN A 274 -25.89 9.81 -6.50
CA ASN A 274 -27.34 9.73 -6.70
C ASN A 274 -27.89 8.30 -6.54
N LEU A 275 -27.11 7.28 -6.92
CA LEU A 275 -27.55 5.88 -6.89
C LEU A 275 -27.43 5.25 -5.49
N PHE A 276 -26.39 5.60 -4.72
CA PHE A 276 -26.09 4.90 -3.47
C PHE A 276 -26.26 5.77 -2.23
N GLY A 277 -27.22 5.39 -1.38
CA GLY A 277 -27.53 6.11 -0.12
C GLY A 277 -26.33 6.22 0.84
N HIS A 278 -25.53 5.16 0.96
CA HIS A 278 -24.33 5.18 1.81
C HIS A 278 -23.26 6.18 1.34
N VAL A 279 -23.19 6.49 0.05
CA VAL A 279 -22.28 7.54 -0.48
C VAL A 279 -22.77 8.92 -0.07
N ARG A 280 -24.07 9.16 -0.16
CA ARG A 280 -24.69 10.43 0.30
C ARG A 280 -24.44 10.67 1.78
N VAL A 281 -24.53 9.63 2.61
CA VAL A 281 -24.21 9.71 4.03
C VAL A 281 -22.74 10.09 4.23
N ARG A 282 -21.79 9.42 3.57
CA ARG A 282 -20.35 9.72 3.68
C ARG A 282 -20.01 11.15 3.23
N VAL A 283 -20.62 11.64 2.17
CA VAL A 283 -20.41 13.03 1.70
C VAL A 283 -21.00 14.03 2.71
N ARG A 284 -22.20 13.77 3.25
CA ARG A 284 -22.83 14.62 4.27
C ARG A 284 -21.97 14.71 5.53
N ILE A 285 -21.50 13.59 6.06
CA ILE A 285 -20.64 13.53 7.24
C ILE A 285 -19.30 14.24 6.99
N TRP A 286 -18.74 14.10 5.79
CA TRP A 286 -17.52 14.79 5.39
C TRP A 286 -17.68 16.30 5.40
N LEU A 287 -18.83 16.80 4.87
CA LEU A 287 -19.13 18.24 4.85
C LEU A 287 -19.47 18.77 6.25
N ASP A 288 -20.28 18.05 7.02
CA ASP A 288 -20.65 18.41 8.37
C ASP A 288 -20.77 17.17 9.28
N PRO A 289 -19.69 16.77 9.95
CA PRO A 289 -19.73 15.64 10.89
C PRO A 289 -20.50 15.95 12.16
N TRP A 290 -20.72 17.23 12.46
CA TRP A 290 -21.36 17.68 13.70
C TRP A 290 -22.87 17.61 13.65
N ALA A 291 -23.47 17.58 12.46
CA ALA A 291 -24.91 17.49 12.28
C ALA A 291 -25.52 16.17 12.82
N ASP A 292 -24.71 15.12 12.97
CA ASP A 292 -25.17 13.79 13.38
C ASP A 292 -24.06 13.02 14.16
N VAL A 293 -23.58 13.66 15.23
CA VAL A 293 -22.47 13.14 16.05
C VAL A 293 -22.83 11.83 16.77
N ALA A 294 -24.12 11.62 17.05
CA ALA A 294 -24.57 10.45 17.81
C ALA A 294 -24.71 9.17 16.97
N ASP A 295 -24.79 9.27 15.63
CA ASP A 295 -24.99 8.13 14.73
C ASP A 295 -23.98 8.15 13.60
N ALA A 296 -24.36 8.59 12.41
CA ALA A 296 -23.56 8.44 11.20
C ALA A 296 -22.22 9.23 11.24
N GLY A 297 -22.19 10.39 11.91
CA GLY A 297 -20.98 11.21 12.08
C GLY A 297 -20.05 10.79 13.21
N TYR A 298 -20.48 9.83 14.06
CA TYR A 298 -19.78 9.45 15.30
C TYR A 298 -18.30 9.10 15.05
N GLN A 299 -18.01 8.22 14.07
CA GLN A 299 -16.65 7.81 13.78
C GLN A 299 -15.73 8.99 13.44
N LEU A 300 -16.17 9.91 12.56
CA LEU A 300 -15.36 11.04 12.16
C LEU A 300 -15.22 12.07 13.28
N ALA A 301 -16.28 12.33 14.04
CA ALA A 301 -16.24 13.22 15.20
C ALA A 301 -15.25 12.73 16.26
N GLN A 302 -15.33 11.44 16.64
CA GLN A 302 -14.40 10.84 17.60
C GLN A 302 -12.96 10.85 17.08
N SER A 303 -12.76 10.62 15.77
CA SER A 303 -11.45 10.74 15.16
C SER A 303 -10.86 12.16 15.30
N LEU A 304 -11.67 13.19 15.08
CA LEU A 304 -11.23 14.57 15.22
C LEU A 304 -10.99 14.95 16.69
N PHE A 305 -11.80 14.47 17.63
CA PHE A 305 -11.58 14.67 19.07
C PHE A 305 -10.27 14.03 19.53
N ALA A 306 -10.02 12.77 19.15
CA ALA A 306 -8.81 12.06 19.51
C ALA A 306 -7.54 12.75 18.94
N LEU A 307 -7.57 13.16 17.66
CA LEU A 307 -6.47 13.95 17.08
C LEU A 307 -6.27 15.29 17.80
N GLY A 308 -7.36 15.98 18.19
CA GLY A 308 -7.31 17.22 18.97
C GLY A 308 -6.74 17.00 20.37
N THR A 309 -7.13 15.93 21.05
CA THR A 309 -6.62 15.53 22.37
C THR A 309 -5.12 15.25 22.35
N GLY A 310 -4.61 14.62 21.27
CA GLY A 310 -3.20 14.34 21.12
C GLY A 310 -2.30 15.56 21.08
N GLY A 311 -2.78 16.71 20.62
CA GLY A 311 -1.99 17.94 20.58
C GLY A 311 -0.64 17.76 19.88
N LEU A 312 0.42 18.40 20.42
CA LEU A 312 1.75 18.34 19.81
C LEU A 312 2.53 17.06 20.16
N THR A 313 2.53 16.66 21.42
CA THR A 313 3.39 15.58 21.96
C THR A 313 2.64 14.28 22.26
N GLY A 314 1.32 14.29 22.15
CA GLY A 314 0.47 13.14 22.49
C GLY A 314 0.09 13.09 23.96
N THR A 315 -0.89 12.24 24.26
CA THR A 315 -1.31 11.93 25.64
C THR A 315 -0.30 11.00 26.34
N GLY A 316 0.58 10.36 25.59
CA GLY A 316 1.49 9.30 26.00
C GLY A 316 1.04 7.92 25.54
N LEU A 317 2.00 7.04 25.26
CA LEU A 317 1.74 5.67 24.82
C LEU A 317 0.99 4.90 25.92
N GLY A 318 -0.17 4.36 25.59
CA GLY A 318 -1.05 3.68 26.53
C GLY A 318 -2.06 4.57 27.25
N ALA A 319 -2.01 5.90 27.10
CA ALA A 319 -2.86 6.85 27.81
C ALA A 319 -4.02 7.42 26.97
N GLY A 320 -4.11 7.08 25.69
CA GLY A 320 -5.25 7.45 24.83
C GLY A 320 -6.52 6.64 25.11
N ARG A 321 -7.57 6.88 24.35
CA ARG A 321 -8.87 6.22 24.46
C ARG A 321 -9.31 5.56 23.14
N PRO A 322 -8.56 4.57 22.61
CA PRO A 322 -8.89 3.94 21.33
C PRO A 322 -10.26 3.25 21.32
N GLN A 323 -10.83 2.90 22.48
CA GLN A 323 -12.18 2.33 22.61
C GLN A 323 -13.29 3.31 22.22
N ASP A 324 -13.04 4.63 22.27
CA ASP A 324 -14.01 5.67 21.92
C ASP A 324 -14.04 5.90 20.39
N VAL A 325 -13.00 5.43 19.67
CA VAL A 325 -12.87 5.60 18.23
C VAL A 325 -13.31 4.31 17.51
N PRO A 326 -14.41 4.31 16.76
CA PRO A 326 -14.82 3.14 15.98
C PRO A 326 -13.76 2.74 14.97
N PHE A 327 -13.57 1.42 14.79
CA PHE A 327 -12.60 0.85 13.86
C PHE A 327 -11.15 1.29 14.12
N SER A 328 -10.81 1.58 15.38
CA SER A 328 -9.48 2.04 15.81
C SER A 328 -8.33 1.09 15.45
N ALA A 329 -8.56 -0.22 15.34
CA ALA A 329 -7.54 -1.18 14.90
C ALA A 329 -7.37 -1.22 13.36
N THR A 330 -8.37 -0.80 12.60
CA THR A 330 -8.40 -0.90 11.13
C THR A 330 -8.27 0.47 10.46
N ASP A 331 -9.40 1.07 10.10
CA ASP A 331 -9.47 2.30 9.32
C ASP A 331 -8.93 3.52 10.10
N ALA A 332 -9.15 3.54 11.43
CA ALA A 332 -8.84 4.71 12.26
C ALA A 332 -7.56 4.57 13.09
N ILE A 333 -6.71 3.58 12.82
CA ILE A 333 -5.48 3.36 13.62
C ILE A 333 -4.53 4.56 13.63
N PHE A 334 -4.50 5.35 12.55
CA PHE A 334 -3.72 6.58 12.48
C PHE A 334 -4.17 7.62 13.51
N VAL A 335 -5.46 7.61 13.87
CA VAL A 335 -6.02 8.49 14.89
C VAL A 335 -5.49 8.09 16.27
N VAL A 336 -5.41 6.80 16.58
CA VAL A 336 -4.82 6.30 17.83
C VAL A 336 -3.35 6.70 17.96
N ILE A 337 -2.60 6.60 16.85
CA ILE A 337 -1.21 7.08 16.79
C ILE A 337 -1.15 8.59 17.06
N GLY A 338 -2.05 9.36 16.44
CA GLY A 338 -2.12 10.81 16.60
C GLY A 338 -2.54 11.24 18.01
N GLU A 339 -3.44 10.50 18.67
CA GLU A 339 -3.83 10.75 20.05
C GLU A 339 -2.69 10.48 21.03
N GLU A 340 -2.03 9.32 20.91
CA GLU A 340 -1.04 8.90 21.90
C GLU A 340 0.36 9.48 21.65
N LEU A 341 0.79 9.67 20.40
CA LEU A 341 2.10 10.24 20.03
C LEU A 341 2.02 11.70 19.56
N GLY A 342 0.84 12.27 19.47
CA GLY A 342 0.60 13.65 19.04
C GLY A 342 0.96 13.91 17.59
N LEU A 343 0.99 15.19 17.23
CA LEU A 343 1.37 15.65 15.90
C LEU A 343 2.79 15.20 15.50
N LEU A 344 3.72 15.15 16.46
CA LEU A 344 5.10 14.71 16.21
C LEU A 344 5.13 13.24 15.77
N GLY A 345 4.44 12.35 16.48
CA GLY A 345 4.38 10.93 16.13
C GLY A 345 3.63 10.67 14.82
N ALA A 346 2.48 11.33 14.63
CA ALA A 346 1.72 11.27 13.38
C ALA A 346 2.56 11.74 12.18
N THR A 347 3.29 12.85 12.34
CA THR A 347 4.20 13.36 11.29
C THR A 347 5.35 12.40 11.02
N ALA A 348 5.94 11.77 12.04
CA ALA A 348 6.99 10.78 11.85
C ALA A 348 6.49 9.59 11.01
N VAL A 349 5.27 9.09 11.27
CA VAL A 349 4.65 8.02 10.46
C VAL A 349 4.39 8.49 9.03
N LEU A 350 3.89 9.71 8.83
CA LEU A 350 3.72 10.31 7.49
C LEU A 350 5.05 10.39 6.73
N LEU A 351 6.13 10.79 7.40
CA LEU A 351 7.47 10.86 6.79
C LEU A 351 8.00 9.47 6.40
N LEU A 352 7.69 8.40 7.15
CA LEU A 352 8.02 7.03 6.75
C LEU A 352 7.31 6.63 5.45
N TYR A 353 6.01 6.93 5.31
CA TYR A 353 5.28 6.71 4.05
C TYR A 353 5.86 7.55 2.91
N LEU A 354 6.15 8.83 3.14
CA LEU A 354 6.76 9.70 2.15
C LEU A 354 8.11 9.15 1.68
N LEU A 355 8.95 8.68 2.59
CA LEU A 355 10.23 8.04 2.26
C LEU A 355 10.03 6.78 1.42
N LEU A 356 9.05 5.93 1.77
CA LEU A 356 8.72 4.72 1.01
C LEU A 356 8.29 5.07 -0.42
N VAL A 357 7.42 6.06 -0.58
CA VAL A 357 6.95 6.56 -1.87
C VAL A 357 8.09 7.18 -2.69
N VAL A 358 8.91 8.03 -2.08
CA VAL A 358 10.08 8.63 -2.76
C VAL A 358 11.05 7.55 -3.23
N ARG A 359 11.29 6.50 -2.45
CA ARG A 359 12.14 5.37 -2.85
C ARG A 359 11.51 4.58 -3.99
N GLY A 360 10.22 4.32 -3.94
CA GLY A 360 9.50 3.65 -5.02
C GLY A 360 9.59 4.41 -6.35
N TYR A 361 9.36 5.72 -6.34
CA TYR A 361 9.51 6.53 -7.56
C TYR A 361 10.96 6.64 -8.05
N ARG A 362 11.96 6.65 -7.15
CA ARG A 362 13.37 6.57 -7.56
C ARG A 362 13.69 5.25 -8.25
N ILE A 363 13.12 4.14 -7.79
CA ILE A 363 13.25 2.83 -8.45
C ILE A 363 12.61 2.88 -9.83
N ALA A 364 11.42 3.47 -9.97
CA ALA A 364 10.77 3.67 -11.25
C ALA A 364 11.61 4.48 -12.24
N GLN A 365 12.20 5.58 -11.78
CA GLN A 365 13.06 6.46 -12.62
C GLN A 365 14.37 5.80 -13.06
N THR A 366 14.87 4.82 -12.29
CA THR A 366 16.13 4.12 -12.57
C THR A 366 15.90 2.72 -13.13
N ALA A 367 14.66 2.36 -13.43
CA ALA A 367 14.31 1.05 -13.98
C ALA A 367 14.94 0.80 -15.35
N LYS A 368 15.35 -0.46 -15.61
CA LYS A 368 16.09 -0.85 -16.81
C LYS A 368 15.27 -0.79 -18.11
N ASP A 369 13.95 -0.95 -18.01
CA ASP A 369 13.02 -1.04 -19.13
C ASP A 369 11.69 -0.35 -18.79
N GLU A 370 10.87 -0.16 -19.81
CA GLU A 370 9.61 0.58 -19.69
C GLU A 370 8.55 -0.14 -18.86
N PHE A 371 8.44 -1.47 -18.99
CA PHE A 371 7.55 -2.26 -18.17
C PHE A 371 7.86 -2.12 -16.68
N SER A 372 9.15 -2.26 -16.33
CA SER A 372 9.62 -2.09 -14.95
C SER A 372 9.38 -0.66 -14.43
N THR A 373 9.56 0.36 -15.29
CA THR A 373 9.24 1.77 -14.96
C THR A 373 7.76 1.94 -14.64
N LEU A 374 6.86 1.45 -15.50
CA LEU A 374 5.42 1.57 -15.32
C LEU A 374 4.94 0.74 -14.13
N LEU A 375 5.47 -0.47 -13.95
CA LEU A 375 5.13 -1.33 -12.82
C LEU A 375 5.53 -0.69 -11.49
N ALA A 376 6.77 -0.22 -11.36
CA ALA A 376 7.23 0.46 -10.14
C ALA A 376 6.44 1.74 -9.87
N THR A 377 6.14 2.51 -10.93
CA THR A 377 5.29 3.70 -10.81
C THR A 377 3.89 3.35 -10.31
N GLY A 378 3.26 2.34 -10.89
CA GLY A 378 1.91 1.92 -10.52
C GLY A 378 1.82 1.41 -9.09
N LEU A 379 2.76 0.55 -8.67
CA LEU A 379 2.83 0.03 -7.30
C LEU A 379 3.06 1.16 -6.28
N THR A 380 3.94 2.10 -6.60
CA THR A 380 4.23 3.25 -5.73
C THR A 380 3.05 4.21 -5.67
N THR A 381 2.38 4.48 -6.79
CA THR A 381 1.19 5.34 -6.86
C THR A 381 0.03 4.72 -6.06
N LEU A 382 -0.17 3.41 -6.17
CA LEU A 382 -1.18 2.68 -5.40
C LEU A 382 -0.95 2.86 -3.89
N LEU A 383 0.28 2.66 -3.41
CA LEU A 383 0.65 2.85 -2.02
C LEU A 383 0.44 4.31 -1.57
N ALA A 384 0.88 5.27 -2.38
CA ALA A 384 0.75 6.71 -2.09
C ALA A 384 -0.72 7.13 -2.00
N PHE A 385 -1.55 6.73 -2.96
CA PHE A 385 -2.98 7.01 -2.95
C PHE A 385 -3.70 6.35 -1.79
N GLN A 386 -3.39 5.09 -1.50
CA GLN A 386 -4.00 4.39 -0.36
C GLN A 386 -3.69 5.14 0.95
N THR A 387 -2.44 5.50 1.18
CA THR A 387 -2.03 6.29 2.36
C THR A 387 -2.72 7.64 2.42
N PHE A 388 -2.76 8.38 1.29
CA PHE A 388 -3.39 9.69 1.22
C PHE A 388 -4.90 9.64 1.49
N VAL A 389 -5.61 8.69 0.88
CA VAL A 389 -7.07 8.57 1.00
C VAL A 389 -7.47 8.21 2.43
N ILE A 390 -6.71 7.35 3.11
CA ILE A 390 -7.01 6.97 4.51
C ILE A 390 -6.77 8.15 5.44
N ILE A 391 -5.56 8.70 5.42
CA ILE A 391 -5.19 9.79 6.34
C ILE A 391 -6.01 11.04 6.02
N GLY A 392 -6.22 11.34 4.74
CA GLY A 392 -7.08 12.42 4.29
C GLY A 392 -8.55 12.24 4.72
N GLY A 393 -9.06 11.01 4.74
CA GLY A 393 -10.39 10.69 5.24
C GLY A 393 -10.54 10.97 6.74
N LEU A 394 -9.55 10.54 7.54
CA LEU A 394 -9.54 10.74 8.99
C LEU A 394 -9.32 12.21 9.41
N THR A 395 -8.61 12.96 8.58
CA THR A 395 -8.36 14.41 8.79
C THR A 395 -9.37 15.31 8.08
N ARG A 396 -10.44 14.74 7.51
CA ARG A 396 -11.49 15.48 6.80
C ARG A 396 -11.03 16.22 5.54
N LEU A 397 -9.90 15.83 4.92
CA LEU A 397 -9.49 16.37 3.61
C LEU A 397 -10.31 15.77 2.46
N VAL A 398 -10.68 14.49 2.58
CA VAL A 398 -11.52 13.75 1.62
C VAL A 398 -12.58 12.95 2.38
N PRO A 399 -13.66 12.47 1.74
CA PRO A 399 -14.63 11.59 2.39
C PRO A 399 -14.00 10.29 2.89
N LEU A 400 -14.42 9.80 4.06
CA LEU A 400 -13.93 8.56 4.65
C LEU A 400 -14.26 7.36 3.75
N THR A 401 -13.28 6.50 3.48
CA THR A 401 -13.41 5.40 2.51
C THR A 401 -13.48 4.00 3.12
N GLY A 402 -12.97 3.80 4.34
CA GLY A 402 -12.99 2.50 5.02
C GLY A 402 -12.01 1.49 4.44
N ILE A 403 -10.83 1.92 4.00
CA ILE A 403 -9.71 1.08 3.58
C ILE A 403 -8.63 1.08 4.66
N THR A 404 -7.72 0.09 4.63
CA THR A 404 -6.67 -0.08 5.63
C THR A 404 -5.42 0.73 5.33
N LEU A 405 -4.74 1.27 6.35
CA LEU A 405 -3.45 1.94 6.23
C LEU A 405 -2.34 0.87 6.02
N PRO A 406 -1.59 0.91 4.91
CA PRO A 406 -0.60 -0.11 4.55
C PRO A 406 0.37 -0.41 5.70
N PHE A 407 0.62 -1.68 6.00
CA PHE A 407 1.49 -2.20 7.08
C PHE A 407 1.02 -1.92 8.51
N VAL A 408 0.32 -0.82 8.78
CA VAL A 408 -0.01 -0.34 10.14
C VAL A 408 -1.35 -0.86 10.62
N SER A 409 -2.40 -0.77 9.79
CA SER A 409 -3.74 -1.25 10.16
C SER A 409 -3.79 -2.76 10.36
N TYR A 410 -4.66 -3.21 11.25
CA TYR A 410 -5.06 -4.61 11.29
C TYR A 410 -5.69 -5.01 9.96
N GLY A 411 -5.14 -6.04 9.33
CA GLY A 411 -5.64 -6.56 8.04
C GLY A 411 -4.65 -7.48 7.35
N GLY A 412 -4.83 -8.78 7.53
CA GLY A 412 -3.92 -9.80 6.98
C GLY A 412 -3.77 -9.72 5.46
N SER A 413 -4.88 -9.59 4.73
CA SER A 413 -4.87 -9.51 3.26
C SER A 413 -4.13 -8.28 2.75
N SER A 414 -4.32 -7.13 3.42
CA SER A 414 -3.60 -5.89 3.11
C SER A 414 -2.11 -6.03 3.38
N LEU A 415 -1.75 -6.67 4.51
CA LEU A 415 -0.35 -6.91 4.86
C LEU A 415 0.35 -7.80 3.82
N LEU A 416 -0.31 -8.90 3.40
CA LEU A 416 0.18 -9.79 2.33
C LEU A 416 0.43 -9.03 1.03
N SER A 417 -0.56 -8.24 0.60
CA SER A 417 -0.49 -7.43 -0.62
C SER A 417 0.66 -6.42 -0.55
N ASN A 418 0.81 -5.71 0.56
CA ASN A 418 1.85 -4.69 0.72
C ASN A 418 3.26 -5.29 0.80
N TYR A 419 3.46 -6.44 1.45
CA TYR A 419 4.75 -7.13 1.41
C TYR A 419 5.08 -7.68 0.01
N LEU A 420 4.07 -8.15 -0.74
CA LEU A 420 4.26 -8.55 -2.14
C LEU A 420 4.63 -7.35 -3.03
N LEU A 421 4.00 -6.19 -2.80
CA LEU A 421 4.36 -4.91 -3.45
C LEU A 421 5.82 -4.55 -3.20
N VAL A 422 6.28 -4.64 -1.95
CA VAL A 422 7.69 -4.37 -1.59
C VAL A 422 8.61 -5.38 -2.26
N ALA A 423 8.25 -6.67 -2.31
CA ALA A 423 9.05 -7.69 -3.01
C ALA A 423 9.24 -7.37 -4.49
N LEU A 424 8.18 -6.93 -5.18
CA LEU A 424 8.26 -6.52 -6.58
C LEU A 424 9.15 -5.28 -6.76
N LEU A 425 9.03 -4.27 -5.91
CA LEU A 425 9.89 -3.08 -5.95
C LEU A 425 11.36 -3.43 -5.69
N LEU A 426 11.64 -4.32 -4.72
CA LEU A 426 13.00 -4.81 -4.45
C LEU A 426 13.57 -5.53 -5.67
N ARG A 427 12.77 -6.37 -6.33
CA ARG A 427 13.19 -7.09 -7.53
C ARG A 427 13.48 -6.14 -8.69
N ILE A 428 12.61 -5.14 -8.95
CA ILE A 428 12.82 -4.13 -9.99
C ILE A 428 14.12 -3.36 -9.71
N SER A 429 14.33 -2.97 -8.45
CA SER A 429 15.55 -2.27 -8.03
C SER A 429 16.81 -3.10 -8.24
N ASP A 430 16.79 -4.40 -7.90
CA ASP A 430 17.91 -5.31 -8.10
C ASP A 430 18.25 -5.47 -9.59
N ASP A 431 17.22 -5.76 -10.41
CA ASP A 431 17.39 -5.97 -11.86
C ASP A 431 17.98 -4.72 -12.55
N SER A 432 17.54 -3.53 -12.16
CA SER A 432 18.00 -2.26 -12.72
C SER A 432 19.45 -1.98 -12.38
N ARG A 433 19.83 -2.14 -11.10
CA ARG A 433 21.22 -1.92 -10.67
C ARG A 433 22.18 -2.97 -11.22
N ARG A 434 21.76 -4.23 -11.31
CA ARG A 434 22.55 -5.30 -11.92
C ARG A 434 22.83 -5.00 -13.38
N SER A 435 21.84 -4.52 -14.14
CA SER A 435 22.01 -4.13 -15.55
C SER A 435 22.99 -2.96 -15.69
N ALA A 436 22.90 -1.96 -14.82
CA ALA A 436 23.82 -0.82 -14.82
C ALA A 436 25.28 -1.23 -14.51
N LEU A 437 25.49 -2.18 -13.61
CA LEU A 437 26.82 -2.72 -13.29
C LEU A 437 27.41 -3.54 -14.45
N GLY A 438 26.58 -4.30 -15.19
CA GLY A 438 27.00 -5.09 -16.34
C GLY A 438 27.34 -4.24 -17.58
N SER A 439 26.79 -3.03 -17.70
CA SER A 439 27.01 -2.09 -18.79
C SER A 439 28.19 -1.13 -18.56
N ALA A 440 28.76 -1.08 -17.34
CA ALA A 440 29.95 -0.26 -17.07
C ALA A 440 31.15 -0.76 -17.88
N PRO A 441 31.87 0.11 -18.64
CA PRO A 441 33.02 -0.29 -19.36
C PRO A 441 34.05 -0.92 -18.41
N ARG A 442 34.45 -2.15 -18.66
CA ARG A 442 35.59 -2.75 -17.98
C ARG A 442 36.79 -1.86 -18.31
N THR A 443 37.21 -1.03 -17.37
CA THR A 443 38.52 -0.35 -17.49
C THR A 443 39.57 -1.42 -17.60
N SER A 444 40.04 -1.64 -18.83
CA SER A 444 41.21 -2.49 -19.07
C SER A 444 42.35 -1.91 -18.25
N PRO A 445 43.06 -2.71 -17.45
CA PRO A 445 44.28 -2.22 -16.82
C PRO A 445 45.20 -1.77 -17.92
N ALA A 446 45.47 -0.45 -17.99
CA ALA A 446 46.44 0.13 -18.89
C ALA A 446 47.73 -0.67 -18.70
N LYS A 447 48.15 -1.39 -19.78
CA LYS A 447 49.47 -2.00 -19.83
C LYS A 447 50.47 -0.91 -19.50
N ALA A 448 51.03 -0.96 -18.30
CA ALA A 448 52.26 -0.28 -17.99
C ALA A 448 53.31 -0.83 -18.98
N ARG A 449 53.50 -0.16 -20.13
CA ARG A 449 54.68 -0.32 -20.99
C ARG A 449 55.66 0.71 -20.52
N ARG A 450 56.74 0.21 -19.92
CA ARG A 450 58.18 0.58 -19.91
C ARG A 450 58.51 2.00 -20.32
#